data_0eabfef3c63886447be59e82baaf6526
#
_entry.id   0eabfef3c63886447be59e82baaf6526
#
_cell.length_a   1.000
_cell.length_b   1.000
_cell.length_c   1.000
_cell.angle_alpha   90.00
_cell.angle_beta   90.00
_cell.angle_gamma   90.00
#
_symmetry.space_group_name_H-M   'P 1'
#
loop_
_entity.id
_entity.type
_entity.pdbx_description
1 polymer ?
#
loop_
_entity_poly.entity_id
_entity_poly.type
_entity_poly.pdbx_seq_one_letter_code
_entity_poly.pdbx_strand_id
1 'polypeptide(L)'
;MKYLGQSDYQHATAPRIGVLLTNLGTPEAPTTKALKPYLKQFLWDPRVVEVPRPIWWLILNGIILNTRPKRSAEAYRMVWSDRGSPLLAHLEDQVAGVSANLTSQHGDRFVVRGAMRYGTPAIADVLSEMFDAGIQKLVVLPLYPQYGGPTTGSTFDEVSSDLTRRRWLPALRFISSYHDDPRYIGAVADSIRSHWELHGRADKLILSYHGMPKRYLTEGDPYHCQCHKTSRLIGQALGLAESEMITTFQSRFGREEWLQPYTDETLETLPDDGVTAVQVVCPGFSADCLETIEEIGMENRDTFLEAGGSRYEYIPCLNAQSRHVEALTDLISDEINGWLDHPQDPGETDQLARELGAPQ
;
A
#
# COMPACT_ATOMS: atom_id res chain seq x y z
N MET A 1 -10.51 8.44 -30.73
CA MET A 1 -10.28 7.51 -29.60
C MET A 1 -11.53 6.66 -29.45
N LYS A 2 -11.43 5.33 -29.36
CA LYS A 2 -12.59 4.46 -29.14
C LYS A 2 -12.68 4.18 -27.63
N TYR A 3 -13.80 4.55 -27.01
CA TYR A 3 -14.02 4.26 -25.60
C TYR A 3 -14.30 2.76 -25.37
N LEU A 4 -13.85 2.25 -24.23
CA LEU A 4 -14.19 0.91 -23.76
C LEU A 4 -15.66 0.92 -23.32
N GLY A 5 -16.48 0.03 -23.88
CA GLY A 5 -17.91 -0.11 -23.55
C GLY A 5 -18.17 -1.47 -22.91
N GLN A 6 -19.37 -1.63 -22.38
CA GLN A 6 -19.93 -2.88 -21.88
C GLN A 6 -21.07 -3.30 -22.84
N SER A 7 -20.71 -3.97 -23.93
CA SER A 7 -21.68 -4.33 -24.99
C SER A 7 -22.68 -5.40 -24.55
N ASP A 8 -22.38 -6.11 -23.51
CA ASP A 8 -23.14 -7.21 -22.90
C ASP A 8 -23.85 -6.82 -21.59
N TYR A 9 -23.91 -5.50 -21.29
CA TYR A 9 -24.65 -4.99 -20.15
C TYR A 9 -26.15 -5.36 -20.26
N GLN A 10 -26.72 -5.87 -19.16
CA GLN A 10 -28.12 -6.22 -19.04
C GLN A 10 -28.79 -5.44 -17.93
N HIS A 11 -29.92 -4.81 -18.23
CA HIS A 11 -30.71 -4.03 -17.26
C HIS A 11 -31.24 -4.88 -16.08
N ALA A 12 -31.39 -6.19 -16.29
CA ALA A 12 -31.74 -7.14 -15.23
C ALA A 12 -30.60 -7.45 -14.25
N THR A 13 -29.37 -6.98 -14.50
CA THR A 13 -28.25 -7.24 -13.62
C THR A 13 -28.30 -6.33 -12.40
N ALA A 14 -28.33 -6.91 -11.20
CA ALA A 14 -28.24 -6.16 -9.96
C ALA A 14 -26.91 -5.39 -9.88
N PRO A 15 -26.93 -4.08 -9.60
CA PRO A 15 -25.72 -3.27 -9.50
C PRO A 15 -24.84 -3.73 -8.35
N ARG A 16 -23.54 -3.92 -8.62
CA ARG A 16 -22.55 -4.33 -7.63
C ARG A 16 -21.64 -3.15 -7.25
N ILE A 17 -21.08 -3.22 -6.05
CA ILE A 17 -20.08 -2.28 -5.54
C ILE A 17 -18.72 -2.92 -5.66
N GLY A 18 -17.84 -2.29 -6.43
CA GLY A 18 -16.43 -2.69 -6.50
C GLY A 18 -15.64 -2.11 -5.34
N VAL A 19 -14.77 -2.92 -4.76
CA VAL A 19 -13.76 -2.50 -3.80
C VAL A 19 -12.40 -2.93 -4.34
N LEU A 20 -11.55 -1.96 -4.66
CA LEU A 20 -10.21 -2.19 -5.19
C LEU A 20 -9.19 -1.85 -4.11
N LEU A 21 -8.54 -2.87 -3.54
CA LEU A 21 -7.38 -2.72 -2.68
C LEU A 21 -6.13 -2.65 -3.56
N THR A 22 -5.27 -1.66 -3.37
CA THR A 22 -4.06 -1.53 -4.20
C THR A 22 -2.80 -1.49 -3.35
N ASN A 23 -1.71 -2.06 -3.89
CA ASN A 23 -0.39 -1.93 -3.31
C ASN A 23 0.65 -1.61 -4.40
N LEU A 24 1.90 -1.32 -4.00
CA LEU A 24 2.96 -0.80 -4.89
C LEU A 24 3.24 -1.75 -6.05
N GLY A 25 3.49 -3.00 -5.74
CA GLY A 25 3.82 -3.98 -6.74
C GLY A 25 5.04 -4.80 -6.39
N THR A 26 5.24 -5.84 -7.17
CA THR A 26 6.32 -6.79 -6.99
C THR A 26 6.65 -7.45 -8.33
N PRO A 27 7.89 -7.96 -8.53
CA PRO A 27 8.22 -8.75 -9.72
C PRO A 27 7.48 -10.10 -9.70
N GLU A 28 7.29 -10.71 -10.86
CA GLU A 28 6.66 -12.04 -10.98
C GLU A 28 7.52 -13.18 -10.39
N ALA A 29 8.84 -12.98 -10.31
CA ALA A 29 9.78 -13.94 -9.77
C ALA A 29 11.06 -13.22 -9.28
N PRO A 30 11.82 -13.81 -8.32
CA PRO A 30 13.05 -13.24 -7.80
C PRO A 30 14.23 -13.48 -8.77
N THR A 31 14.05 -13.12 -10.05
CA THR A 31 15.04 -13.30 -11.11
C THR A 31 15.36 -11.99 -11.81
N THR A 32 16.59 -11.83 -12.27
CA THR A 32 17.00 -10.64 -13.03
C THR A 32 16.08 -10.36 -14.23
N LYS A 33 15.57 -11.42 -14.87
CA LYS A 33 14.67 -11.32 -16.01
C LYS A 33 13.32 -10.70 -15.62
N ALA A 34 12.73 -11.17 -14.51
CA ALA A 34 11.43 -10.68 -14.03
C ALA A 34 11.54 -9.29 -13.38
N LEU A 35 12.68 -8.99 -12.74
CA LEU A 35 12.92 -7.67 -12.14
C LEU A 35 13.00 -6.54 -13.16
N LYS A 36 13.54 -6.81 -14.36
CA LYS A 36 13.78 -5.78 -15.36
C LYS A 36 12.51 -5.06 -15.83
N PRO A 37 11.42 -5.74 -16.25
CA PRO A 37 10.17 -5.08 -16.61
C PRO A 37 9.50 -4.37 -15.41
N TYR A 38 9.50 -4.98 -14.22
CA TYR A 38 8.99 -4.38 -13.00
C TYR A 38 9.70 -3.06 -12.66
N LEU A 39 11.03 -3.07 -12.56
CA LEU A 39 11.82 -1.86 -12.30
C LEU A 39 11.67 -0.81 -13.39
N LYS A 40 11.51 -1.23 -14.65
CA LYS A 40 11.25 -0.30 -15.74
C LYS A 40 9.91 0.42 -15.56
N GLN A 41 8.85 -0.29 -15.21
CA GLN A 41 7.53 0.29 -14.98
C GLN A 41 7.56 1.24 -13.78
N PHE A 42 8.10 0.78 -12.65
CA PHE A 42 8.21 1.54 -11.41
C PHE A 42 9.02 2.83 -11.59
N LEU A 43 10.23 2.73 -12.11
CA LEU A 43 11.13 3.88 -12.26
C LEU A 43 10.78 4.78 -13.46
N TRP A 44 9.88 4.33 -14.34
CA TRP A 44 9.37 5.19 -15.42
C TRP A 44 8.22 6.08 -14.95
N ASP A 45 7.65 5.87 -13.80
CA ASP A 45 6.59 6.73 -13.28
C ASP A 45 7.13 8.13 -12.95
N PRO A 46 6.51 9.22 -13.49
CA PRO A 46 6.93 10.58 -13.19
C PRO A 46 6.74 10.97 -11.71
N ARG A 47 5.81 10.35 -11.00
CA ARG A 47 5.66 10.59 -9.56
C ARG A 47 6.73 9.92 -8.71
N VAL A 48 7.43 8.93 -9.26
CA VAL A 48 8.55 8.24 -8.58
C VAL A 48 9.87 8.91 -8.93
N VAL A 49 10.05 9.28 -10.20
CA VAL A 49 11.28 9.93 -10.67
C VAL A 49 10.95 11.17 -11.51
N GLU A 50 11.13 12.33 -10.91
CA GLU A 50 10.84 13.64 -11.49
C GLU A 50 12.05 14.22 -12.26
N VAL A 51 12.57 13.44 -13.19
CA VAL A 51 13.67 13.85 -14.09
C VAL A 51 13.12 14.05 -15.51
N PRO A 52 13.59 15.04 -16.29
CA PRO A 52 13.18 15.22 -17.68
C PRO A 52 13.25 13.91 -18.47
N ARG A 53 12.14 13.51 -19.10
CA ARG A 53 11.95 12.17 -19.70
C ARG A 53 13.05 11.72 -20.65
N PRO A 54 13.58 12.55 -21.58
CA PRO A 54 14.66 12.11 -22.48
C PRO A 54 15.94 11.75 -21.75
N ILE A 55 16.31 12.54 -20.71
CA ILE A 55 17.51 12.29 -19.91
C ILE A 55 17.30 11.02 -19.08
N TRP A 56 16.13 10.92 -18.43
CA TRP A 56 15.80 9.76 -17.61
C TRP A 56 15.74 8.47 -18.45
N TRP A 57 15.22 8.52 -19.66
CA TRP A 57 15.20 7.37 -20.56
C TRP A 57 16.60 6.80 -20.80
N LEU A 58 17.60 7.65 -21.04
CA LEU A 58 19.00 7.25 -21.25
C LEU A 58 19.58 6.61 -19.99
N ILE A 59 19.37 7.22 -18.82
CA ILE A 59 19.85 6.72 -17.53
C ILE A 59 19.19 5.38 -17.20
N LEU A 60 17.87 5.32 -17.29
CA LEU A 60 17.10 4.13 -16.96
C LEU A 60 17.49 2.93 -17.84
N ASN A 61 17.46 3.09 -19.17
CA ASN A 61 17.72 1.97 -20.08
C ASN A 61 19.22 1.70 -20.28
N GLY A 62 20.09 2.72 -20.20
CA GLY A 62 21.54 2.58 -20.40
C GLY A 62 22.26 2.05 -19.16
N ILE A 63 21.84 2.44 -17.96
CA ILE A 63 22.55 2.15 -16.72
C ILE A 63 21.70 1.29 -15.78
N ILE A 64 20.57 1.81 -15.30
CA ILE A 64 19.84 1.24 -14.16
C ILE A 64 19.33 -0.16 -14.49
N LEU A 65 18.65 -0.34 -15.61
CA LEU A 65 18.08 -1.64 -16.01
C LEU A 65 19.14 -2.69 -16.42
N ASN A 66 20.41 -2.31 -16.49
CA ASN A 66 21.51 -3.24 -16.75
C ASN A 66 22.31 -3.60 -15.49
N THR A 67 22.20 -2.82 -14.41
CA THR A 67 22.96 -3.02 -13.17
C THR A 67 22.09 -3.42 -11.99
N ARG A 68 21.00 -2.69 -11.76
CA ARG A 68 20.15 -2.87 -10.57
C ARG A 68 19.36 -4.19 -10.51
N PRO A 69 18.84 -4.78 -11.64
CA PRO A 69 17.99 -5.98 -11.56
C PRO A 69 18.68 -7.21 -10.94
N LYS A 70 20.00 -7.36 -11.09
CA LYS A 70 20.73 -8.47 -10.49
C LYS A 70 20.74 -8.36 -8.96
N ARG A 71 21.15 -7.21 -8.43
CA ARG A 71 21.19 -6.95 -6.98
C ARG A 71 19.79 -7.07 -6.36
N SER A 72 18.79 -6.47 -7.00
CA SER A 72 17.40 -6.56 -6.51
C SER A 72 16.89 -8.01 -6.54
N ALA A 73 17.27 -8.83 -7.53
CA ALA A 73 16.88 -10.24 -7.57
C ALA A 73 17.52 -11.06 -6.43
N GLU A 74 18.71 -10.70 -5.99
CA GLU A 74 19.38 -11.31 -4.84
C GLU A 74 18.62 -11.00 -3.55
N ALA A 75 18.26 -9.75 -3.32
CA ALA A 75 17.45 -9.32 -2.17
C ALA A 75 16.04 -9.96 -2.17
N TYR A 76 15.35 -9.98 -3.31
CA TYR A 76 14.05 -10.66 -3.41
C TYR A 76 14.12 -12.17 -3.12
N ARG A 77 15.22 -12.86 -3.44
CA ARG A 77 15.34 -14.29 -3.09
C ARG A 77 15.39 -14.54 -1.59
N MET A 78 15.90 -13.61 -0.80
CA MET A 78 15.96 -13.76 0.66
C MET A 78 14.59 -13.71 1.32
N VAL A 79 13.65 -12.97 0.71
CA VAL A 79 12.30 -12.79 1.25
C VAL A 79 11.23 -13.61 0.52
N TRP A 80 11.59 -14.30 -0.56
CA TRP A 80 10.64 -15.04 -1.39
C TRP A 80 10.17 -16.31 -0.70
N SER A 81 8.85 -16.49 -0.62
CA SER A 81 8.21 -17.64 0.02
C SER A 81 7.68 -18.65 -1.02
N ASP A 82 7.15 -19.76 -0.54
CA ASP A 82 6.41 -20.75 -1.38
C ASP A 82 5.15 -20.13 -2.00
N ARG A 83 4.60 -19.06 -1.41
CA ARG A 83 3.48 -18.27 -1.95
C ARG A 83 3.93 -17.15 -2.91
N GLY A 84 5.24 -17.05 -3.18
CA GLY A 84 5.81 -15.99 -3.98
C GLY A 84 6.24 -14.77 -3.17
N SER A 85 6.02 -13.57 -3.72
CA SER A 85 6.32 -12.31 -3.03
C SER A 85 5.46 -12.13 -1.78
N PRO A 86 6.06 -11.78 -0.61
CA PRO A 86 5.30 -11.50 0.61
C PRO A 86 4.20 -10.44 0.38
N LEU A 87 4.54 -9.36 -0.32
CA LEU A 87 3.60 -8.27 -0.58
C LEU A 87 2.34 -8.73 -1.33
N LEU A 88 2.49 -9.60 -2.34
CA LEU A 88 1.35 -10.15 -3.08
C LEU A 88 0.55 -11.12 -2.22
N ALA A 89 1.22 -12.04 -1.52
CA ALA A 89 0.56 -13.02 -0.66
C ALA A 89 -0.28 -12.34 0.43
N HIS A 90 0.24 -11.28 1.06
CA HIS A 90 -0.49 -10.51 2.05
C HIS A 90 -1.64 -9.69 1.45
N LEU A 91 -1.48 -9.14 0.24
CA LEU A 91 -2.58 -8.47 -0.46
C LEU A 91 -3.74 -9.45 -0.73
N GLU A 92 -3.44 -10.67 -1.17
CA GLU A 92 -4.46 -11.71 -1.38
C GLU A 92 -5.21 -12.05 -0.08
N ASP A 93 -4.49 -12.19 1.03
CA ASP A 93 -5.08 -12.45 2.34
C ASP A 93 -5.93 -11.28 2.84
N GLN A 94 -5.47 -10.03 2.65
CA GLN A 94 -6.24 -8.82 2.97
C GLN A 94 -7.53 -8.73 2.14
N VAL A 95 -7.45 -9.00 0.84
CA VAL A 95 -8.62 -9.06 -0.06
C VAL A 95 -9.62 -10.11 0.39
N ALA A 96 -9.15 -11.31 0.72
CA ALA A 96 -10.01 -12.40 1.19
C ALA A 96 -10.70 -12.02 2.51
N GLY A 97 -9.98 -11.46 3.46
CA GLY A 97 -10.52 -11.02 4.75
C GLY A 97 -11.55 -9.90 4.61
N VAL A 98 -11.25 -8.84 3.86
CA VAL A 98 -12.17 -7.74 3.59
C VAL A 98 -13.41 -8.22 2.84
N SER A 99 -13.25 -9.10 1.85
CA SER A 99 -14.36 -9.70 1.11
C SER A 99 -15.29 -10.48 2.02
N ALA A 100 -14.74 -11.31 2.91
CA ALA A 100 -15.52 -12.10 3.87
C ALA A 100 -16.31 -11.19 4.82
N ASN A 101 -15.67 -10.15 5.37
CA ASN A 101 -16.31 -9.21 6.30
C ASN A 101 -17.43 -8.42 5.60
N LEU A 102 -17.20 -7.85 4.42
CA LEU A 102 -18.23 -7.11 3.67
C LEU A 102 -19.40 -8.02 3.28
N THR A 103 -19.12 -9.26 2.86
CA THR A 103 -20.17 -10.23 2.54
C THR A 103 -21.00 -10.59 3.79
N SER A 104 -20.35 -10.76 4.93
CA SER A 104 -21.04 -11.04 6.20
C SER A 104 -21.94 -9.88 6.64
N GLN A 105 -21.49 -8.64 6.44
CA GLN A 105 -22.22 -7.44 6.88
C GLN A 105 -23.33 -7.02 5.91
N HIS A 106 -23.15 -7.22 4.60
CA HIS A 106 -23.99 -6.60 3.57
C HIS A 106 -24.50 -7.56 2.48
N GLY A 107 -24.14 -8.86 2.57
CA GLY A 107 -24.50 -9.86 1.55
C GLY A 107 -23.63 -9.78 0.29
N ASP A 108 -24.04 -10.50 -0.77
CA ASP A 108 -23.27 -10.66 -2.03
C ASP A 108 -23.46 -9.47 -3.00
N ARG A 109 -23.16 -8.26 -2.51
CA ARG A 109 -23.25 -7.01 -3.32
C ARG A 109 -21.88 -6.52 -3.76
N PHE A 110 -20.80 -7.14 -3.27
CA PHE A 110 -19.45 -6.63 -3.44
C PHE A 110 -18.63 -7.46 -4.41
N VAL A 111 -17.75 -6.78 -5.13
CA VAL A 111 -16.66 -7.36 -5.91
C VAL A 111 -15.37 -6.81 -5.34
N VAL A 112 -14.74 -7.54 -4.42
CA VAL A 112 -13.47 -7.13 -3.79
C VAL A 112 -12.32 -7.71 -4.58
N ARG A 113 -11.36 -6.89 -5.01
CA ARG A 113 -10.17 -7.30 -5.76
C ARG A 113 -8.93 -6.58 -5.26
N GLY A 114 -7.78 -7.26 -5.41
CA GLY A 114 -6.47 -6.69 -5.18
C GLY A 114 -5.76 -6.38 -6.49
N ALA A 115 -5.04 -5.27 -6.57
CA ALA A 115 -4.23 -4.93 -7.72
C ALA A 115 -2.90 -4.30 -7.30
N MET A 116 -1.91 -4.43 -8.18
CA MET A 116 -0.60 -3.84 -8.05
C MET A 116 -0.48 -2.60 -8.95
N ARG A 117 0.11 -1.52 -8.39
CA ARG A 117 0.42 -0.33 -9.19
C ARG A 117 1.45 -0.65 -10.27
N TYR A 118 2.43 -1.51 -9.93
CA TYR A 118 3.45 -1.99 -10.86
C TYR A 118 3.53 -3.52 -10.82
N GLY A 119 3.64 -4.15 -11.98
CA GLY A 119 3.62 -5.60 -12.12
C GLY A 119 2.20 -6.18 -12.23
N THR A 120 2.00 -7.38 -11.73
CA THR A 120 0.73 -8.13 -11.84
C THR A 120 0.22 -8.56 -10.46
N PRO A 121 -1.12 -8.59 -10.28
CA PRO A 121 -2.21 -8.18 -11.19
C PRO A 121 -2.27 -6.65 -11.37
N ALA A 122 -2.30 -6.17 -12.62
CA ALA A 122 -2.27 -4.74 -12.90
C ALA A 122 -3.64 -4.08 -12.65
N ILE A 123 -3.65 -2.82 -12.19
CA ILE A 123 -4.88 -2.06 -11.91
C ILE A 123 -5.84 -2.05 -13.10
N ALA A 124 -5.35 -1.83 -14.32
CA ALA A 124 -6.21 -1.75 -15.51
C ALA A 124 -6.89 -3.09 -15.85
N ASP A 125 -6.18 -4.20 -15.68
CA ASP A 125 -6.72 -5.55 -15.94
C ASP A 125 -7.78 -5.90 -14.89
N VAL A 126 -7.47 -5.67 -13.61
CA VAL A 126 -8.38 -5.92 -12.49
C VAL A 126 -9.64 -5.04 -12.59
N LEU A 127 -9.50 -3.77 -12.97
CA LEU A 127 -10.67 -2.91 -13.23
C LEU A 127 -11.54 -3.47 -14.36
N SER A 128 -10.95 -4.01 -15.42
CA SER A 128 -11.72 -4.63 -16.51
C SER A 128 -12.52 -5.83 -16.01
N GLU A 129 -11.91 -6.73 -15.24
CA GLU A 129 -12.61 -7.86 -14.60
C GLU A 129 -13.74 -7.40 -13.67
N MET A 130 -13.53 -6.34 -12.90
CA MET A 130 -14.55 -5.80 -12.01
C MET A 130 -15.74 -5.20 -12.78
N PHE A 131 -15.48 -4.50 -13.89
CA PHE A 131 -16.55 -3.99 -14.75
C PHE A 131 -17.32 -5.11 -15.43
N ASP A 132 -16.65 -6.16 -15.90
CA ASP A 132 -17.29 -7.36 -16.47
C ASP A 132 -18.15 -8.09 -15.41
N ALA A 133 -17.80 -7.98 -14.12
CA ALA A 133 -18.59 -8.47 -13.00
C ALA A 133 -19.77 -7.53 -12.62
N GLY A 134 -20.02 -6.45 -13.37
CA GLY A 134 -21.21 -5.59 -13.23
C GLY A 134 -21.10 -4.50 -12.16
N ILE A 135 -19.90 -4.03 -11.82
CA ILE A 135 -19.78 -2.91 -10.87
C ILE A 135 -20.28 -1.61 -11.50
N GLN A 136 -21.01 -0.83 -10.71
CA GLN A 136 -21.47 0.52 -11.06
C GLN A 136 -20.96 1.60 -10.09
N LYS A 137 -20.42 1.17 -8.96
CA LYS A 137 -19.83 1.99 -7.91
C LYS A 137 -18.48 1.40 -7.55
N LEU A 138 -17.48 2.23 -7.32
CA LEU A 138 -16.10 1.80 -7.05
C LEU A 138 -15.51 2.56 -5.87
N VAL A 139 -15.07 1.83 -4.87
CA VAL A 139 -14.17 2.34 -3.81
C VAL A 139 -12.77 1.87 -4.13
N VAL A 140 -11.81 2.78 -4.12
CA VAL A 140 -10.38 2.47 -4.23
C VAL A 140 -9.72 2.78 -2.90
N LEU A 141 -9.07 1.79 -2.32
CA LEU A 141 -8.28 1.91 -1.08
C LEU A 141 -6.82 1.53 -1.37
N PRO A 142 -5.96 2.52 -1.61
CA PRO A 142 -4.52 2.28 -1.59
C PRO A 142 -4.07 1.88 -0.19
N LEU A 143 -3.33 0.78 -0.10
CA LEU A 143 -2.87 0.23 1.18
C LEU A 143 -1.63 0.96 1.71
N TYR A 144 -1.68 2.28 1.67
CA TYR A 144 -0.71 3.21 2.24
C TYR A 144 -1.44 4.11 3.22
N PRO A 145 -1.16 3.98 4.54
CA PRO A 145 -1.87 4.79 5.53
C PRO A 145 -1.63 6.29 5.34
N GLN A 146 -0.39 6.67 5.04
CA GLN A 146 -0.01 8.05 4.74
C GLN A 146 -0.08 8.33 3.24
N TYR A 147 -0.64 9.49 2.86
CA TYR A 147 -0.58 9.96 1.49
C TYR A 147 0.86 10.23 1.07
N GLY A 148 1.21 9.84 -0.14
CA GLY A 148 2.43 10.24 -0.81
C GLY A 148 2.23 10.31 -2.32
N GLY A 149 2.84 11.29 -2.98
CA GLY A 149 2.79 11.43 -4.43
C GLY A 149 3.20 10.16 -5.17
N PRO A 150 4.33 9.51 -4.82
CA PRO A 150 4.80 8.27 -5.45
C PRO A 150 3.96 7.03 -5.21
N THR A 151 3.07 7.04 -4.21
CA THR A 151 2.24 5.91 -3.81
C THR A 151 0.77 6.15 -4.12
N THR A 152 0.05 6.85 -3.25
CA THR A 152 -1.38 7.14 -3.40
C THR A 152 -1.65 7.99 -4.64
N GLY A 153 -0.83 9.01 -4.90
CA GLY A 153 -0.96 9.85 -6.09
C GLY A 153 -0.74 9.07 -7.39
N SER A 154 0.28 8.20 -7.44
CA SER A 154 0.54 7.32 -8.59
C SER A 154 -0.59 6.32 -8.82
N THR A 155 -1.17 5.77 -7.74
CA THR A 155 -2.35 4.89 -7.83
C THR A 155 -3.55 5.63 -8.41
N PHE A 156 -3.80 6.86 -7.96
CA PHE A 156 -4.88 7.69 -8.51
C PHE A 156 -4.71 7.96 -10.00
N ASP A 157 -3.47 8.26 -10.44
CA ASP A 157 -3.18 8.49 -11.86
C ASP A 157 -3.50 7.26 -12.72
N GLU A 158 -3.14 6.06 -12.26
CA GLU A 158 -3.39 4.82 -13.02
C GLU A 158 -4.89 4.49 -13.09
N VAL A 159 -5.61 4.56 -11.95
CA VAL A 159 -7.06 4.38 -11.92
C VAL A 159 -7.76 5.39 -12.83
N SER A 160 -7.38 6.67 -12.74
CA SER A 160 -7.93 7.74 -13.58
C SER A 160 -7.64 7.53 -15.06
N SER A 161 -6.41 7.07 -15.40
CA SER A 161 -6.02 6.76 -16.77
C SER A 161 -6.89 5.65 -17.38
N ASP A 162 -7.25 4.61 -16.62
CA ASP A 162 -8.17 3.59 -17.08
C ASP A 162 -9.60 4.16 -17.21
N LEU A 163 -10.11 4.84 -16.21
CA LEU A 163 -11.47 5.36 -16.20
C LEU A 163 -11.73 6.34 -17.34
N THR A 164 -10.77 7.23 -17.67
CA THR A 164 -10.92 8.18 -18.80
C THR A 164 -11.09 7.51 -20.17
N ARG A 165 -10.76 6.23 -20.30
CA ARG A 165 -10.98 5.44 -21.51
C ARG A 165 -12.33 4.75 -21.57
N ARG A 166 -13.12 4.71 -20.47
CA ARG A 166 -14.40 4.03 -20.40
C ARG A 166 -15.55 4.92 -20.85
N ARG A 167 -16.54 4.31 -21.50
CA ARG A 167 -17.75 5.02 -21.95
C ARG A 167 -18.66 5.35 -20.76
N TRP A 168 -18.82 4.45 -19.82
CA TRP A 168 -19.61 4.61 -18.61
C TRP A 168 -18.68 4.58 -17.40
N LEU A 169 -18.71 5.66 -16.62
CA LEU A 169 -17.90 5.81 -15.40
C LEU A 169 -18.71 5.35 -14.18
N PRO A 170 -18.10 4.59 -13.28
CA PRO A 170 -18.74 4.25 -12.01
C PRO A 170 -18.82 5.49 -11.11
N ALA A 171 -19.72 5.50 -10.12
CA ALA A 171 -19.55 6.40 -9.00
C ALA A 171 -18.25 6.01 -8.27
N LEU A 172 -17.33 6.97 -8.14
CA LEU A 172 -15.99 6.72 -7.59
C LEU A 172 -15.83 7.36 -6.20
N ARG A 173 -15.28 6.60 -5.25
CA ARG A 173 -14.70 7.08 -4.00
C ARG A 173 -13.28 6.60 -3.86
N PHE A 174 -12.39 7.50 -3.50
CA PHE A 174 -10.96 7.24 -3.41
C PHE A 174 -10.46 7.64 -2.02
N ILE A 175 -10.00 6.66 -1.23
CA ILE A 175 -9.47 6.89 0.12
C ILE A 175 -8.02 7.34 -0.02
N SER A 176 -7.77 8.62 0.21
CA SER A 176 -6.45 9.22 -0.01
C SER A 176 -5.47 8.97 1.13
N SER A 177 -5.95 8.77 2.35
CA SER A 177 -5.14 8.45 3.53
C SER A 177 -6.03 7.99 4.68
N TYR A 178 -5.44 7.21 5.60
CA TYR A 178 -6.07 6.79 6.87
C TYR A 178 -5.03 6.75 8.01
N HIS A 179 -4.00 7.59 7.89
CA HIS A 179 -2.83 7.65 8.76
C HIS A 179 -3.14 8.01 10.23
N ASP A 180 -4.28 8.60 10.49
CA ASP A 180 -4.76 9.02 11.82
C ASP A 180 -6.09 8.38 12.22
N ASP A 181 -6.58 7.43 11.42
CA ASP A 181 -7.79 6.69 11.78
C ASP A 181 -7.57 5.88 13.07
N PRO A 182 -8.43 6.04 14.09
CA PRO A 182 -8.23 5.40 15.38
C PRO A 182 -8.24 3.87 15.32
N ARG A 183 -8.92 3.25 14.34
CA ARG A 183 -8.95 1.80 14.14
C ARG A 183 -7.60 1.30 13.64
N TYR A 184 -7.01 2.01 12.68
CA TYR A 184 -5.66 1.72 12.19
C TYR A 184 -4.60 1.93 13.27
N ILE A 185 -4.61 3.07 13.95
CA ILE A 185 -3.69 3.37 15.06
C ILE A 185 -3.82 2.31 16.16
N GLY A 186 -5.06 1.93 16.51
CA GLY A 186 -5.33 0.87 17.49
C GLY A 186 -4.75 -0.48 17.06
N ALA A 187 -4.91 -0.87 15.79
CA ALA A 187 -4.35 -2.12 15.28
C ALA A 187 -2.81 -2.16 15.38
N VAL A 188 -2.13 -1.06 15.02
CA VAL A 188 -0.66 -0.97 15.15
C VAL A 188 -0.24 -1.02 16.63
N ALA A 189 -0.92 -0.29 17.51
CA ALA A 189 -0.62 -0.30 18.94
C ALA A 189 -0.84 -1.68 19.56
N ASP A 190 -1.90 -2.40 19.16
CA ASP A 190 -2.18 -3.77 19.66
C ASP A 190 -1.12 -4.77 19.16
N SER A 191 -0.66 -4.64 17.91
CA SER A 191 0.44 -5.46 17.39
C SER A 191 1.73 -5.26 18.20
N ILE A 192 2.07 -4.01 18.51
CA ILE A 192 3.23 -3.69 19.34
C ILE A 192 3.07 -4.23 20.77
N ARG A 193 1.89 -4.08 21.40
CA ARG A 193 1.62 -4.65 22.73
C ARG A 193 1.78 -6.16 22.76
N SER A 194 1.20 -6.86 21.77
CA SER A 194 1.31 -8.31 21.65
C SER A 194 2.78 -8.75 21.49
N HIS A 195 3.58 -7.99 20.77
CA HIS A 195 5.00 -8.25 20.68
C HIS A 195 5.71 -8.05 22.02
N TRP A 196 5.38 -6.98 22.76
CA TRP A 196 5.94 -6.73 24.10
C TRP A 196 5.55 -7.79 25.14
N GLU A 197 4.35 -8.34 25.05
CA GLU A 197 3.92 -9.43 25.94
C GLU A 197 4.78 -10.69 25.75
N LEU A 198 5.23 -10.95 24.53
CA LEU A 198 6.02 -12.14 24.21
C LEU A 198 7.53 -11.92 24.41
N HIS A 199 8.03 -10.73 24.13
CA HIS A 199 9.46 -10.46 24.03
C HIS A 199 9.94 -9.42 25.06
N GLY A 200 9.04 -8.75 25.78
CA GLY A 200 9.37 -7.61 26.62
C GLY A 200 9.65 -6.33 25.81
N ARG A 201 9.73 -5.21 26.48
CA ARG A 201 10.02 -3.90 25.86
C ARG A 201 11.52 -3.73 25.64
N ALA A 202 11.88 -3.00 24.59
CA ALA A 202 13.24 -2.50 24.35
C ALA A 202 13.43 -1.09 24.95
N ASP A 203 14.67 -0.58 24.92
CA ASP A 203 14.99 0.77 25.37
C ASP A 203 14.33 1.84 24.50
N LYS A 204 14.21 1.57 23.19
CA LYS A 204 13.57 2.45 22.22
C LYS A 204 12.67 1.68 21.24
N LEU A 205 11.54 2.31 20.91
CA LEU A 205 10.69 1.93 19.77
C LEU A 205 11.02 2.85 18.60
N ILE A 206 11.48 2.26 17.49
CA ILE A 206 11.76 2.97 16.24
C ILE A 206 10.56 2.80 15.31
N LEU A 207 9.98 3.92 14.84
CA LEU A 207 8.91 3.93 13.85
C LEU A 207 9.53 4.34 12.51
N SER A 208 9.85 3.36 11.67
CA SER A 208 10.52 3.58 10.39
C SER A 208 9.51 3.70 9.26
N TYR A 209 9.63 4.74 8.47
CA TYR A 209 8.82 4.99 7.27
C TYR A 209 9.70 5.01 6.03
N HIS A 210 9.13 4.70 4.86
CA HIS A 210 9.90 4.85 3.62
C HIS A 210 10.28 6.32 3.43
N GLY A 211 11.54 6.60 3.15
CA GLY A 211 12.02 7.94 2.89
C GLY A 211 11.44 8.53 1.59
N MET A 212 11.43 9.84 1.53
CA MET A 212 11.13 10.60 0.31
C MET A 212 12.11 11.78 0.17
N PRO A 213 12.38 12.27 -1.04
CA PRO A 213 13.14 13.49 -1.23
C PRO A 213 12.53 14.65 -0.43
N LYS A 214 13.36 15.38 0.30
CA LYS A 214 12.94 16.51 1.16
C LYS A 214 12.16 17.57 0.39
N ARG A 215 12.45 17.75 -0.91
CA ARG A 215 11.73 18.71 -1.74
C ARG A 215 10.22 18.41 -1.83
N TYR A 216 9.77 17.14 -1.73
CA TYR A 216 8.34 16.83 -1.72
C TYR A 216 7.63 17.51 -0.55
N LEU A 217 8.23 17.47 0.64
CA LEU A 217 7.71 18.20 1.79
C LEU A 217 7.64 19.72 1.52
N THR A 218 8.70 20.31 0.96
CA THR A 218 8.74 21.75 0.70
C THR A 218 7.82 22.19 -0.44
N GLU A 219 7.43 21.27 -1.32
CA GLU A 219 6.49 21.47 -2.40
C GLU A 219 5.04 21.09 -2.06
N GLY A 220 4.78 20.68 -0.80
CA GLY A 220 3.42 20.52 -0.26
C GLY A 220 2.90 19.09 -0.21
N ASP A 221 3.73 18.05 -0.40
CA ASP A 221 3.34 16.68 -0.11
C ASP A 221 3.19 16.49 1.42
N PRO A 222 2.05 16.01 1.92
CA PRO A 222 1.77 15.93 3.35
C PRO A 222 2.45 14.72 4.05
N TYR A 223 3.14 13.85 3.31
CA TYR A 223 3.65 12.57 3.80
C TYR A 223 4.42 12.67 5.12
N HIS A 224 5.42 13.57 5.19
CA HIS A 224 6.22 13.79 6.38
C HIS A 224 5.35 14.12 7.61
N CYS A 225 4.41 15.06 7.45
CA CYS A 225 3.53 15.46 8.54
C CYS A 225 2.60 14.32 8.98
N GLN A 226 2.12 13.52 8.02
CA GLN A 226 1.28 12.37 8.30
C GLN A 226 2.05 11.24 8.99
N CYS A 227 3.30 10.97 8.62
CA CYS A 227 4.17 10.02 9.33
C CYS A 227 4.36 10.41 10.80
N HIS A 228 4.72 11.67 11.05
CA HIS A 228 4.90 12.18 12.43
C HIS A 228 3.57 12.16 13.22
N LYS A 229 2.44 12.46 12.59
CA LYS A 229 1.12 12.35 13.24
C LYS A 229 0.81 10.92 13.62
N THR A 230 1.04 9.96 12.71
CA THR A 230 0.88 8.52 12.99
C THR A 230 1.75 8.09 14.17
N SER A 231 3.04 8.43 14.16
CA SER A 231 3.96 8.10 15.25
C SER A 231 3.48 8.64 16.58
N ARG A 232 3.10 9.91 16.64
CA ARG A 232 2.58 10.54 17.85
C ARG A 232 1.31 9.84 18.37
N LEU A 233 0.38 9.49 17.49
CA LEU A 233 -0.86 8.81 17.87
C LEU A 233 -0.60 7.37 18.37
N ILE A 234 0.33 6.64 17.75
CA ILE A 234 0.76 5.32 18.23
C ILE A 234 1.40 5.47 19.61
N GLY A 235 2.31 6.43 19.81
CA GLY A 235 2.93 6.71 21.11
C GLY A 235 1.89 7.02 22.19
N GLN A 236 0.90 7.85 21.89
CA GLN A 236 -0.22 8.15 22.79
C GLN A 236 -1.04 6.90 23.13
N ALA A 237 -1.37 6.07 22.14
CA ALA A 237 -2.10 4.83 22.35
C ALA A 237 -1.32 3.82 23.21
N LEU A 238 0.01 3.82 23.14
CA LEU A 238 0.90 2.96 23.91
C LEU A 238 1.26 3.54 25.28
N GLY A 239 0.97 4.81 25.55
CA GLY A 239 1.37 5.52 26.76
C GLY A 239 2.88 5.78 26.84
N LEU A 240 3.55 5.94 25.70
CA LEU A 240 4.98 6.21 25.59
C LEU A 240 5.29 7.69 25.77
N ALA A 241 6.39 7.99 26.48
CA ALA A 241 7.00 9.29 26.43
C ALA A 241 7.70 9.52 25.07
N GLU A 242 7.84 10.78 24.66
CA GLU A 242 8.52 11.13 23.41
C GLU A 242 9.96 10.60 23.36
N SER A 243 10.63 10.55 24.53
CA SER A 243 11.98 10.01 24.66
C SER A 243 12.10 8.50 24.48
N GLU A 244 11.00 7.74 24.52
CA GLU A 244 10.99 6.29 24.37
C GLU A 244 10.83 5.83 22.92
N MET A 245 10.56 6.77 21.99
CA MET A 245 10.32 6.46 20.59
C MET A 245 11.03 7.43 19.65
N ILE A 246 11.37 6.95 18.46
CA ILE A 246 12.03 7.76 17.41
C ILE A 246 11.33 7.48 16.08
N THR A 247 10.96 8.57 15.37
CA THR A 247 10.46 8.47 14.00
C THR A 247 11.63 8.63 13.03
N THR A 248 11.80 7.66 12.11
CA THR A 248 12.92 7.64 11.15
C THR A 248 12.42 7.35 9.73
N PHE A 249 13.31 7.55 8.74
CA PHE A 249 13.02 7.34 7.32
C PHE A 249 14.10 6.44 6.69
N GLN A 250 13.66 5.35 6.04
CA GLN A 250 14.48 4.31 5.41
C GLN A 250 14.60 4.46 3.89
N SER A 251 15.40 3.61 3.25
CA SER A 251 15.40 3.35 1.78
C SER A 251 15.84 4.54 0.93
N ARG A 252 16.69 5.42 1.45
CA ARG A 252 17.22 6.56 0.66
C ARG A 252 18.09 6.08 -0.51
N PHE A 253 18.03 6.80 -1.62
CA PHE A 253 18.92 6.57 -2.76
C PHE A 253 19.27 7.86 -3.51
N GLY A 254 20.38 7.84 -4.24
CA GLY A 254 20.83 8.97 -5.03
C GLY A 254 21.60 10.01 -4.21
N ARG A 255 21.65 11.27 -4.70
CA ARG A 255 22.44 12.36 -4.10
C ARG A 255 21.58 13.48 -3.53
N GLU A 256 20.30 13.44 -3.74
CA GLU A 256 19.35 14.42 -3.22
C GLU A 256 19.20 14.25 -1.70
N GLU A 257 18.90 15.32 -0.99
CA GLU A 257 18.56 15.24 0.43
C GLU A 257 17.16 14.61 0.61
N TRP A 258 17.07 13.62 1.49
CA TRP A 258 15.84 12.94 1.83
C TRP A 258 15.32 13.36 3.20
N LEU A 259 14.10 12.95 3.53
CA LEU A 259 13.52 13.15 4.86
C LEU A 259 14.41 12.48 5.92
N GLN A 260 14.57 13.15 7.06
CA GLN A 260 15.43 12.75 8.17
C GLN A 260 14.64 12.69 9.48
N PRO A 261 15.18 11.99 10.52
CA PRO A 261 16.46 11.26 10.56
C PRO A 261 16.44 9.97 9.74
N TYR A 262 17.60 9.55 9.23
CA TYR A 262 17.73 8.28 8.48
C TYR A 262 17.76 7.09 9.43
N THR A 263 17.08 6.01 9.07
CA THR A 263 16.97 4.83 9.96
C THR A 263 18.31 4.16 10.20
N ASP A 264 19.10 3.93 9.15
CA ASP A 264 20.43 3.32 9.22
C ASP A 264 21.39 4.14 10.09
N GLU A 265 21.52 5.44 9.86
CA GLU A 265 22.39 6.34 10.65
C GLU A 265 21.94 6.46 12.12
N THR A 266 20.62 6.47 12.35
CA THR A 266 20.06 6.50 13.71
C THR A 266 20.45 5.22 14.47
N LEU A 267 20.27 4.06 13.84
CA LEU A 267 20.60 2.77 14.45
C LEU A 267 22.11 2.60 14.69
N GLU A 268 22.96 3.12 13.81
CA GLU A 268 24.41 3.11 13.98
C GLU A 268 24.87 3.94 15.19
N THR A 269 24.18 5.05 15.51
CA THR A 269 24.61 5.98 16.58
C THR A 269 23.96 5.69 17.93
N LEU A 270 22.81 5.02 18.00
CA LEU A 270 22.10 4.76 19.26
C LEU A 270 22.91 4.01 20.33
N PRO A 271 23.76 3.03 20.00
CA PRO A 271 24.59 2.36 21.00
C PRO A 271 25.59 3.29 21.71
N ASP A 272 26.12 4.32 21.04
CA ASP A 272 27.00 5.34 21.65
C ASP A 272 26.25 6.19 22.67
N ASP A 273 24.94 6.35 22.53
CA ASP A 273 24.05 7.04 23.47
C ASP A 273 23.55 6.10 24.61
N GLY A 274 24.08 4.88 24.69
CA GLY A 274 23.76 3.90 25.72
C GLY A 274 22.48 3.09 25.47
N VAL A 275 21.88 3.16 24.27
CA VAL A 275 20.74 2.34 23.86
C VAL A 275 21.24 0.95 23.45
N THR A 276 20.87 -0.07 24.19
CA THR A 276 21.34 -1.44 23.97
C THR A 276 20.31 -2.33 23.28
N ALA A 277 19.05 -1.96 23.33
CA ALA A 277 17.93 -2.72 22.77
C ALA A 277 16.98 -1.81 21.99
N VAL A 278 16.61 -2.22 20.79
CA VAL A 278 15.61 -1.53 19.97
C VAL A 278 14.56 -2.49 19.41
N GLN A 279 13.35 -1.99 19.26
CA GLN A 279 12.29 -2.64 18.50
C GLN A 279 11.87 -1.72 17.37
N VAL A 280 11.76 -2.25 16.16
CA VAL A 280 11.47 -1.46 14.95
C VAL A 280 10.14 -1.91 14.36
N VAL A 281 9.27 -0.95 14.06
CA VAL A 281 7.99 -1.16 13.37
C VAL A 281 7.91 -0.23 12.17
N CYS A 282 7.23 -0.65 11.10
CA CYS A 282 7.08 0.11 9.85
C CYS A 282 5.62 0.55 9.60
N PRO A 283 5.11 1.61 10.27
CA PRO A 283 3.68 1.97 10.17
C PRO A 283 3.28 2.59 8.82
N GLY A 284 4.20 2.82 7.92
CA GLY A 284 3.93 3.23 6.54
C GLY A 284 3.58 2.08 5.60
N PHE A 285 3.73 0.83 6.09
CA PHE A 285 3.53 -0.37 5.31
C PHE A 285 2.38 -1.20 5.89
N SER A 286 1.35 -1.44 5.09
CA SER A 286 0.21 -2.27 5.51
C SER A 286 0.53 -3.76 5.49
N ALA A 287 1.56 -4.15 4.77
CA ALA A 287 2.01 -5.53 4.60
C ALA A 287 3.54 -5.61 4.48
N ASP A 288 4.08 -6.72 4.95
CA ASP A 288 5.50 -7.03 4.80
C ASP A 288 5.91 -7.15 3.33
N CYS A 289 7.06 -6.57 3.03
CA CYS A 289 7.62 -6.51 1.69
C CYS A 289 9.16 -6.61 1.75
N LEU A 290 9.82 -6.36 0.63
CA LEU A 290 11.28 -6.37 0.57
C LEU A 290 11.88 -5.37 1.58
N GLU A 291 11.35 -4.16 1.59
CA GLU A 291 11.85 -3.04 2.39
C GLU A 291 11.68 -3.25 3.91
N THR A 292 10.70 -4.04 4.32
CA THR A 292 10.46 -4.32 5.75
C THR A 292 11.22 -5.56 6.22
N ILE A 293 11.25 -6.61 5.41
CA ILE A 293 11.86 -7.89 5.82
C ILE A 293 13.39 -7.85 5.65
N GLU A 294 13.86 -7.45 4.47
CA GLU A 294 15.29 -7.47 4.15
C GLU A 294 15.99 -6.22 4.71
N GLU A 295 15.55 -5.03 4.35
CA GLU A 295 16.23 -3.80 4.79
C GLU A 295 16.09 -3.59 6.31
N ILE A 296 14.87 -3.61 6.87
CA ILE A 296 14.67 -3.39 8.31
C ILE A 296 14.95 -4.66 9.12
N GLY A 297 14.43 -5.81 8.69
CA GLY A 297 14.54 -7.06 9.46
C GLY A 297 15.94 -7.68 9.44
N MET A 298 16.76 -7.40 8.42
CA MET A 298 18.09 -8.00 8.25
C MET A 298 19.21 -6.95 8.21
N GLU A 299 19.28 -6.06 7.21
CA GLU A 299 20.40 -5.11 7.05
C GLU A 299 20.49 -4.15 8.25
N ASN A 300 19.39 -3.52 8.65
CA ASN A 300 19.38 -2.58 9.78
C ASN A 300 19.61 -3.26 11.14
N ARG A 301 19.18 -4.53 11.29
CA ARG A 301 19.53 -5.34 12.45
C ARG A 301 21.05 -5.52 12.55
N ASP A 302 21.67 -5.90 11.46
CA ASP A 302 23.10 -6.14 11.45
C ASP A 302 23.87 -4.84 11.71
N THR A 303 23.44 -3.71 11.13
CA THR A 303 24.00 -2.37 11.41
C THR A 303 23.96 -2.04 12.91
N PHE A 304 22.81 -2.21 13.58
CA PHE A 304 22.69 -1.91 15.01
C PHE A 304 23.54 -2.82 15.89
N LEU A 305 23.59 -4.12 15.59
CA LEU A 305 24.38 -5.08 16.36
C LEU A 305 25.89 -4.86 16.15
N GLU A 306 26.35 -4.56 14.95
CA GLU A 306 27.74 -4.23 14.63
C GLU A 306 28.19 -2.92 15.30
N ALA A 307 27.28 -1.95 15.48
CA ALA A 307 27.53 -0.70 16.20
C ALA A 307 27.61 -0.88 17.73
N GLY A 308 27.34 -2.08 18.28
CA GLY A 308 27.43 -2.39 19.70
C GLY A 308 26.09 -2.57 20.41
N GLY A 309 24.99 -2.54 19.71
CA GLY A 309 23.70 -2.93 20.23
C GLY A 309 23.66 -4.42 20.60
N SER A 310 22.84 -4.78 21.56
CA SER A 310 22.75 -6.15 22.07
C SER A 310 21.47 -6.89 21.66
N ARG A 311 20.39 -6.17 21.37
CA ARG A 311 19.08 -6.74 21.01
C ARG A 311 18.37 -5.87 19.99
N TYR A 312 18.05 -6.46 18.85
CA TYR A 312 17.25 -5.84 17.78
C TYR A 312 16.07 -6.75 17.44
N GLU A 313 14.87 -6.20 17.38
CA GLU A 313 13.69 -6.95 16.99
C GLU A 313 12.89 -6.14 15.97
N TYR A 314 12.54 -6.77 14.87
CA TYR A 314 11.57 -6.25 13.90
C TYR A 314 10.16 -6.72 14.30
N ILE A 315 9.24 -5.78 14.44
CA ILE A 315 7.81 -6.06 14.64
C ILE A 315 7.15 -6.11 13.27
N PRO A 316 6.63 -7.27 12.82
CA PRO A 316 6.03 -7.41 11.50
C PRO A 316 4.92 -6.40 11.24
N CYS A 317 4.74 -6.02 9.99
CA CYS A 317 3.60 -5.22 9.54
C CYS A 317 2.27 -5.90 9.91
N LEU A 318 1.18 -5.15 9.84
CA LEU A 318 -0.14 -5.67 10.22
C LEU A 318 -0.62 -6.83 9.32
N ASN A 319 -0.14 -6.88 8.07
CA ASN A 319 -0.51 -7.95 7.14
C ASN A 319 -2.03 -8.17 7.11
N ALA A 320 -2.49 -9.41 7.18
CA ALA A 320 -3.92 -9.76 7.24
C ALA A 320 -4.38 -10.11 8.68
N GLN A 321 -3.77 -9.50 9.70
CA GLN A 321 -4.26 -9.64 11.08
C GLN A 321 -5.72 -9.17 11.18
N SER A 322 -6.54 -9.86 11.99
CA SER A 322 -7.98 -9.60 12.07
C SER A 322 -8.31 -8.13 12.36
N ARG A 323 -7.61 -7.50 13.31
CA ARG A 323 -7.80 -6.08 13.64
C ARG A 323 -7.50 -5.13 12.48
N HIS A 324 -6.51 -5.47 11.65
CA HIS A 324 -6.21 -4.69 10.45
C HIS A 324 -7.28 -4.87 9.38
N VAL A 325 -7.69 -6.11 9.11
CA VAL A 325 -8.77 -6.42 8.16
C VAL A 325 -10.08 -5.76 8.57
N GLU A 326 -10.41 -5.78 9.88
CA GLU A 326 -11.55 -5.04 10.44
C GLU A 326 -11.43 -3.54 10.17
N ALA A 327 -10.29 -2.93 10.48
CA ALA A 327 -10.06 -1.51 10.23
C ALA A 327 -10.21 -1.13 8.75
N LEU A 328 -9.65 -1.94 7.82
CA LEU A 328 -9.82 -1.72 6.38
C LEU A 328 -11.28 -1.87 5.94
N THR A 329 -12.00 -2.85 6.49
CA THR A 329 -13.42 -3.08 6.20
C THR A 329 -14.27 -1.90 6.66
N ASP A 330 -14.01 -1.39 7.84
CA ASP A 330 -14.73 -0.26 8.42
C ASP A 330 -14.46 1.04 7.64
N LEU A 331 -13.21 1.30 7.23
CA LEU A 331 -12.88 2.42 6.33
C LEU A 331 -13.68 2.36 5.02
N ILE A 332 -13.80 1.18 4.43
CA ILE A 332 -14.60 0.97 3.21
C ILE A 332 -16.09 1.18 3.52
N SER A 333 -16.57 0.67 4.66
CA SER A 333 -17.97 0.78 5.08
C SER A 333 -18.40 2.23 5.29
N ASP A 334 -17.53 3.07 5.86
CA ASP A 334 -17.75 4.50 5.98
C ASP A 334 -17.92 5.17 4.60
N GLU A 335 -17.10 4.77 3.63
CA GLU A 335 -17.16 5.31 2.27
C GLU A 335 -18.39 4.86 1.48
N ILE A 336 -18.89 3.65 1.68
CA ILE A 336 -20.08 3.16 0.98
C ILE A 336 -21.39 3.59 1.62
N ASN A 337 -21.34 4.30 2.73
CA ASN A 337 -22.53 4.84 3.39
C ASN A 337 -23.36 5.68 2.40
N GLY A 338 -24.68 5.45 2.35
CA GLY A 338 -25.58 6.03 1.36
C GLY A 338 -25.57 5.32 -0.02
N TRP A 339 -24.69 4.38 -0.28
CA TRP A 339 -24.76 3.56 -1.50
C TRP A 339 -25.61 2.30 -1.34
N LEU A 340 -25.91 1.91 -0.11
CA LEU A 340 -26.66 0.71 0.25
C LEU A 340 -28.18 0.98 0.42
N ASP A 341 -28.59 2.26 0.57
CA ASP A 341 -29.92 2.65 1.01
C ASP A 341 -31.01 2.56 -0.07
N HIS A 342 -30.61 2.45 -1.34
CA HIS A 342 -31.55 2.42 -2.47
C HIS A 342 -31.31 1.17 -3.34
N PRO A 343 -31.80 -0.01 -2.93
CA PRO A 343 -31.75 -1.17 -3.79
C PRO A 343 -32.65 -0.92 -5.02
N GLN A 344 -32.07 -1.02 -6.21
CA GLN A 344 -32.87 -1.04 -7.45
C GLN A 344 -33.46 -2.45 -7.60
N ASP A 345 -34.74 -2.51 -8.04
CA ASP A 345 -35.31 -3.78 -8.51
C ASP A 345 -34.85 -4.04 -9.95
N PRO A 346 -33.99 -5.03 -10.20
CA PRO A 346 -33.50 -5.30 -11.54
C PRO A 346 -34.60 -5.72 -12.52
N GLY A 347 -35.67 -6.36 -12.02
CA GLY A 347 -36.79 -6.80 -12.85
C GLY A 347 -37.62 -5.62 -13.36
N GLU A 348 -37.92 -4.65 -12.50
CA GLU A 348 -38.63 -3.41 -12.89
C GLU A 348 -37.76 -2.60 -13.86
N THR A 349 -36.46 -2.49 -13.60
CA THR A 349 -35.51 -1.77 -14.48
C THR A 349 -35.45 -2.40 -15.86
N ASP A 350 -35.38 -3.73 -15.99
CA ASP A 350 -35.37 -4.45 -17.26
C ASP A 350 -36.68 -4.24 -18.04
N GLN A 351 -37.82 -4.33 -17.37
CA GLN A 351 -39.12 -4.13 -18.01
C GLN A 351 -39.22 -2.71 -18.60
N LEU A 352 -38.92 -1.68 -17.80
CA LEU A 352 -38.96 -0.29 -18.24
C LEU A 352 -37.97 -0.01 -19.39
N ALA A 353 -36.78 -0.58 -19.33
CA ALA A 353 -35.78 -0.45 -20.38
C ALA A 353 -36.28 -1.00 -21.72
N ARG A 354 -36.91 -2.17 -21.71
CA ARG A 354 -37.50 -2.80 -22.91
C ARG A 354 -38.67 -1.98 -23.46
N GLU A 355 -39.55 -1.45 -22.59
CA GLU A 355 -40.66 -0.57 -22.99
C GLU A 355 -40.16 0.71 -23.67
N LEU A 356 -38.98 1.21 -23.27
CA LEU A 356 -38.33 2.38 -23.85
C LEU A 356 -37.42 2.05 -25.07
N GLY A 357 -37.38 0.80 -25.50
CA GLY A 357 -36.66 0.36 -26.69
C GLY A 357 -35.16 0.11 -26.49
N ALA A 358 -34.71 -0.11 -25.27
CA ALA A 358 -33.35 -0.55 -25.03
C ALA A 358 -33.16 -1.99 -25.54
N PRO A 359 -32.06 -2.32 -26.21
CA PRO A 359 -31.87 -3.63 -26.83
C PRO A 359 -31.66 -4.76 -25.82
N GLN A 360 -31.15 -4.45 -24.63
CA GLN A 360 -30.90 -5.42 -23.55
C GLN A 360 -31.07 -4.77 -22.19
#